data_be5f13ec8decf19e8e889401ca8419de
#
_entry.id   be5f13ec8decf19e8e889401ca8419de
#
_cell.length_a   1.000
_cell.length_b   1.000
_cell.length_c   1.000
_cell.angle_alpha   90.00
_cell.angle_beta   90.00
_cell.angle_gamma   90.00
#
_symmetry.space_group_name_H-M   'P 1'
#
loop_
_entity.id
_entity.type
_entity.pdbx_description
1 polymer ?
#
loop_
_entity_poly.entity_id
_entity_poly.type
_entity_poly.pdbx_seq_one_letter_code
_entity_poly.pdbx_strand_id
1 'polypeptide(L)'
;YLDAGHGGYDPGASYFGISEKSLTLAIQSRVKAKLESEGYQVVTTRTSDTYVDLTDRSRAANASESDIFVSIHINASGSSAAQGIETYYYQPYAEYPSRINATYHANPTRLSMSDTLANAIQSSLINATGAQNQGVKRQTFAVLRETTAPAVLLELGFLSNPQEAARLNTSAYQETLANAIVAGIKRYYSIYN
;
A
#
# COMPACT_ATOMS: atom_id res chain seq x y z
N TYR A 1 -0.85 -9.32 5.10
CA TYR A 1 -0.84 -8.18 6.02
C TYR A 1 -1.20 -6.89 5.29
N LEU A 2 -2.16 -6.12 5.82
CA LEU A 2 -2.56 -4.82 5.28
C LEU A 2 -2.12 -3.70 6.24
N ASP A 3 -1.48 -2.68 5.69
CA ASP A 3 -1.01 -1.52 6.44
C ASP A 3 -1.70 -0.24 5.94
N ALA A 4 -2.56 0.36 6.75
CA ALA A 4 -3.08 1.69 6.48
C ALA A 4 -2.07 2.73 6.95
N GLY A 5 -1.47 3.45 6.02
CA GLY A 5 -0.49 4.49 6.32
C GLY A 5 -1.02 5.55 7.28
N HIS A 6 -0.12 6.18 8.05
CA HIS A 6 -0.43 7.25 9.01
C HIS A 6 -1.35 6.81 10.14
N GLY A 7 -2.00 7.77 10.83
CA GLY A 7 -2.95 7.52 11.91
C GLY A 7 -2.65 8.35 13.18
N GLY A 8 -3.68 8.57 14.00
CA GLY A 8 -3.56 9.35 15.22
C GLY A 8 -3.13 10.79 14.94
N TYR A 9 -2.05 11.23 15.57
CA TYR A 9 -1.49 12.58 15.38
C TYR A 9 -0.77 12.77 14.04
N ASP A 10 -0.48 11.71 13.29
CA ASP A 10 0.08 11.79 11.94
C ASP A 10 -1.05 11.74 10.90
N PRO A 11 -1.45 12.87 10.32
CA PRO A 11 -2.53 12.92 9.35
C PRO A 11 -2.12 12.42 7.96
N GLY A 12 -0.82 12.28 7.68
CA GLY A 12 -0.29 12.19 6.33
C GLY A 12 -0.58 13.45 5.52
N ALA A 13 -0.74 13.31 4.21
CA ALA A 13 -1.16 14.43 3.37
C ALA A 13 -2.55 14.94 3.82
N SER A 14 -2.71 16.27 3.78
CA SER A 14 -3.97 16.94 4.17
C SER A 14 -4.29 18.07 3.21
N TYR A 15 -5.36 17.90 2.44
CA TYR A 15 -5.82 18.82 1.42
C TYR A 15 -7.34 18.86 1.39
N PHE A 16 -7.91 20.03 1.13
CA PHE A 16 -9.36 20.22 0.95
C PHE A 16 -10.22 19.68 2.11
N GLY A 17 -9.69 19.73 3.35
CA GLY A 17 -10.37 19.18 4.53
C GLY A 17 -10.35 17.64 4.63
N ILE A 18 -9.59 16.95 3.75
CA ILE A 18 -9.46 15.50 3.73
C ILE A 18 -8.05 15.15 4.22
N SER A 19 -7.92 14.13 5.08
CA SER A 19 -6.64 13.59 5.52
C SER A 19 -6.36 12.21 4.93
N GLU A 20 -5.12 11.96 4.56
CA GLU A 20 -4.66 10.67 4.04
C GLU A 20 -4.99 9.52 5.01
N LYS A 21 -4.73 9.70 6.31
CA LYS A 21 -4.98 8.67 7.33
C LYS A 21 -6.41 8.13 7.33
N SER A 22 -7.39 8.98 7.02
CA SER A 22 -8.81 8.59 6.97
C SER A 22 -9.11 7.76 5.72
N LEU A 23 -8.54 8.14 4.58
CA LEU A 23 -8.70 7.42 3.31
C LEU A 23 -8.03 6.05 3.35
N THR A 24 -6.80 5.99 3.86
CA THR A 24 -6.05 4.72 3.95
C THR A 24 -6.76 3.71 4.84
N LEU A 25 -7.29 4.15 5.99
CA LEU A 25 -8.08 3.30 6.88
C LEU A 25 -9.38 2.81 6.23
N ALA A 26 -10.10 3.71 5.55
CA ALA A 26 -11.36 3.37 4.88
C ALA A 26 -11.14 2.34 3.75
N ILE A 27 -10.08 2.51 2.94
CA ILE A 27 -9.75 1.58 1.86
C ILE A 27 -9.26 0.25 2.43
N GLN A 28 -8.36 0.27 3.43
CA GLN A 28 -7.89 -0.96 4.10
C GLN A 28 -9.05 -1.79 4.63
N SER A 29 -10.02 -1.16 5.31
CA SER A 29 -11.17 -1.86 5.88
C SER A 29 -12.00 -2.56 4.81
N ARG A 30 -12.19 -1.95 3.63
CA ARG A 30 -12.89 -2.54 2.49
C ARG A 30 -12.11 -3.73 1.90
N VAL A 31 -10.79 -3.55 1.71
CA VAL A 31 -9.91 -4.64 1.21
C VAL A 31 -9.94 -5.83 2.16
N LYS A 32 -9.80 -5.57 3.47
CA LYS A 32 -9.87 -6.61 4.50
C LYS A 32 -11.17 -7.40 4.42
N ALA A 33 -12.31 -6.72 4.47
CA ALA A 33 -13.63 -7.39 4.44
C ALA A 33 -13.80 -8.27 3.20
N LYS A 34 -13.33 -7.82 2.04
CA LYS A 34 -13.41 -8.58 0.78
C LYS A 34 -12.50 -9.80 0.79
N LEU A 35 -11.26 -9.67 1.19
CA LEU A 35 -10.33 -10.80 1.28
C LEU A 35 -10.83 -11.84 2.28
N GLU A 36 -11.31 -11.43 3.46
CA GLU A 36 -11.85 -12.34 4.45
C GLU A 36 -13.11 -13.08 3.95
N SER A 37 -13.98 -12.40 3.19
CA SER A 37 -15.16 -13.04 2.58
C SER A 37 -14.79 -14.11 1.54
N GLU A 38 -13.58 -14.06 1.00
CA GLU A 38 -13.03 -15.04 0.06
C GLU A 38 -12.12 -16.09 0.75
N GLY A 39 -12.07 -16.09 2.08
CA GLY A 39 -11.35 -17.10 2.87
C GLY A 39 -9.89 -16.79 3.17
N TYR A 40 -9.39 -15.60 2.82
CA TYR A 40 -8.04 -15.18 3.20
C TYR A 40 -7.98 -14.78 4.69
N GLN A 41 -6.86 -15.10 5.34
CA GLN A 41 -6.56 -14.56 6.67
C GLN A 41 -5.94 -13.17 6.52
N VAL A 42 -6.52 -12.17 7.18
CA VAL A 42 -6.05 -10.78 7.05
C VAL A 42 -5.72 -10.18 8.40
N VAL A 43 -4.46 -9.84 8.58
CA VAL A 43 -3.95 -9.06 9.71
C VAL A 43 -3.76 -7.62 9.27
N THR A 44 -3.99 -6.66 10.16
CA THR A 44 -3.90 -5.22 9.84
C THR A 44 -3.08 -4.47 10.88
N THR A 45 -2.37 -3.41 10.45
CA THR A 45 -1.61 -2.54 11.36
C THR A 45 -2.51 -1.83 12.36
N ARG A 46 -3.64 -1.31 11.91
CA ARG A 46 -4.61 -0.58 12.75
C ARG A 46 -6.04 -0.77 12.25
N THR A 47 -6.98 -0.69 13.15
CA THR A 47 -8.43 -0.76 12.87
C THR A 47 -9.16 0.52 13.27
N SER A 48 -8.44 1.51 13.79
CA SER A 48 -8.95 2.80 14.23
C SER A 48 -7.96 3.91 13.89
N ASP A 49 -8.31 5.16 14.22
CA ASP A 49 -7.43 6.33 14.04
C ASP A 49 -6.37 6.37 15.15
N THR A 50 -5.41 5.46 15.09
CA THR A 50 -4.27 5.36 16.00
C THR A 50 -2.95 5.48 15.24
N TYR A 51 -1.96 6.14 15.86
CA TYR A 51 -0.60 6.18 15.33
C TYR A 51 0.12 4.85 15.60
N VAL A 52 0.87 4.38 14.58
CA VAL A 52 1.78 3.23 14.71
C VAL A 52 3.11 3.64 14.07
N ASP A 53 4.21 3.46 14.79
CA ASP A 53 5.57 3.75 14.30
C ASP A 53 5.91 2.89 13.08
N LEU A 54 6.73 3.43 12.16
CA LEU A 54 7.12 2.73 10.92
C LEU A 54 7.77 1.37 11.19
N THR A 55 8.63 1.29 12.20
CA THR A 55 9.31 0.04 12.56
C THR A 55 8.33 -0.96 13.17
N ASP A 56 7.35 -0.49 13.95
CA ASP A 56 6.36 -1.35 14.58
C ASP A 56 5.37 -1.92 13.57
N ARG A 57 5.06 -1.21 12.47
CA ARG A 57 4.29 -1.76 11.34
C ARG A 57 4.97 -3.00 10.76
N SER A 58 6.25 -2.89 10.44
CA SER A 58 7.03 -4.01 9.90
C SER A 58 7.25 -5.11 10.94
N ARG A 59 7.49 -4.76 12.22
CA ARG A 59 7.66 -5.73 13.30
C ARG A 59 6.40 -6.57 13.49
N ALA A 60 5.23 -5.94 13.49
CA ALA A 60 3.95 -6.63 13.60
C ALA A 60 3.68 -7.52 12.36
N ALA A 61 3.98 -7.01 11.16
CA ALA A 61 3.87 -7.79 9.93
C ALA A 61 4.77 -9.03 9.95
N ASN A 62 6.04 -8.88 10.35
CA ASN A 62 6.99 -9.99 10.43
C ASN A 62 6.57 -11.03 11.48
N ALA A 63 6.03 -10.59 12.62
CA ALA A 63 5.55 -11.48 13.67
C ALA A 63 4.25 -12.22 13.30
N SER A 64 3.48 -11.70 12.35
CA SER A 64 2.25 -12.35 11.87
C SER A 64 2.50 -13.49 10.88
N GLU A 65 3.74 -13.64 10.40
CA GLU A 65 4.12 -14.62 9.37
C GLU A 65 3.24 -14.57 8.10
N SER A 66 2.73 -13.37 7.78
CA SER A 66 1.88 -13.18 6.59
C SER A 66 2.67 -13.36 5.30
N ASP A 67 2.05 -13.97 4.29
CA ASP A 67 2.68 -14.28 2.99
C ASP A 67 3.05 -13.03 2.18
N ILE A 68 2.29 -11.95 2.33
CA ILE A 68 2.51 -10.67 1.66
C ILE A 68 2.21 -9.48 2.57
N PHE A 69 2.82 -8.35 2.26
CA PHE A 69 2.58 -7.06 2.92
C PHE A 69 2.13 -6.01 1.90
N VAL A 70 1.01 -5.36 2.16
CA VAL A 70 0.47 -4.29 1.30
C VAL A 70 0.22 -3.05 2.15
N SER A 71 1.03 -2.00 1.94
CA SER A 71 0.84 -0.69 2.56
C SER A 71 0.01 0.20 1.63
N ILE A 72 -0.95 0.92 2.19
CA ILE A 72 -1.90 1.77 1.47
C ILE A 72 -1.66 3.22 1.85
N HIS A 73 -1.38 4.05 0.84
CA HIS A 73 -1.08 5.47 0.94
C HIS A 73 -1.82 6.29 -0.13
N ILE A 74 -1.84 7.60 0.08
CA ILE A 74 -2.35 8.59 -0.89
C ILE A 74 -1.28 9.67 -1.02
N ASN A 75 -0.71 9.78 -2.20
CA ASN A 75 0.39 10.69 -2.51
C ASN A 75 -0.02 12.18 -2.40
N ALA A 76 0.98 13.03 -2.36
CA ALA A 76 0.83 14.46 -2.49
C ALA A 76 2.05 15.07 -3.21
N SER A 77 1.84 16.18 -3.89
CA SER A 77 2.89 16.90 -4.61
C SER A 77 2.75 18.40 -4.38
N GLY A 78 3.83 19.15 -4.56
CA GLY A 78 3.78 20.62 -4.65
C GLY A 78 3.02 21.13 -5.88
N SER A 79 2.76 20.26 -6.86
CA SER A 79 1.95 20.58 -8.04
C SER A 79 0.54 19.99 -7.90
N SER A 80 -0.47 20.83 -8.02
CA SER A 80 -1.87 20.38 -8.08
C SER A 80 -2.22 19.65 -9.39
N ALA A 81 -1.33 19.65 -10.37
CA ALA A 81 -1.50 18.90 -11.63
C ALA A 81 -0.98 17.46 -11.53
N ALA A 82 -0.25 17.11 -10.47
CA ALA A 82 0.21 15.74 -10.25
C ALA A 82 -1.01 14.82 -10.04
N GLN A 83 -1.03 13.67 -10.72
CA GLN A 83 -2.14 12.73 -10.68
C GLN A 83 -1.72 11.32 -11.04
N GLY A 84 -2.54 10.33 -10.70
CA GLY A 84 -2.37 8.95 -11.11
C GLY A 84 -1.99 8.03 -9.97
N ILE A 85 -1.87 6.75 -10.29
CA ILE A 85 -1.58 5.67 -9.34
C ILE A 85 -0.20 5.12 -9.61
N GLU A 86 0.56 4.88 -8.55
CA GLU A 86 1.86 4.24 -8.59
C GLU A 86 2.01 3.20 -7.48
N THR A 87 2.82 2.18 -7.73
CA THR A 87 3.10 1.13 -6.76
C THR A 87 4.59 1.02 -6.55
N TYR A 88 5.01 0.93 -5.31
CA TYR A 88 6.40 0.82 -4.94
C TYR A 88 6.73 -0.55 -4.35
N TYR A 89 7.93 -1.06 -4.68
CA TYR A 89 8.58 -2.12 -3.95
C TYR A 89 10.02 -1.73 -3.57
N TYR A 90 10.69 -2.53 -2.76
CA TYR A 90 11.93 -2.12 -2.12
C TYR A 90 13.09 -1.95 -3.10
N GLN A 91 13.85 -0.85 -2.95
CA GLN A 91 15.17 -0.61 -3.53
C GLN A 91 16.21 -0.61 -2.41
N PRO A 92 17.15 -1.57 -2.39
CA PRO A 92 18.28 -1.52 -1.46
C PRO A 92 19.21 -0.35 -1.76
N TYR A 93 19.61 0.36 -0.69
CA TYR A 93 20.66 1.37 -0.72
C TYR A 93 21.58 1.15 0.48
N ALA A 94 22.89 1.22 0.26
CA ALA A 94 23.89 1.03 1.31
C ALA A 94 23.76 2.07 2.44
N GLU A 95 23.36 3.30 2.11
CA GLU A 95 23.16 4.42 3.04
C GLU A 95 21.95 4.21 3.98
N TYR A 96 21.05 3.29 3.63
CA TYR A 96 19.84 2.98 4.40
C TYR A 96 19.79 1.50 4.76
N PRO A 97 20.66 1.01 5.66
CA PRO A 97 20.65 -0.39 6.08
C PRO A 97 19.35 -0.73 6.81
N SER A 98 18.92 -1.97 6.68
CA SER A 98 17.81 -2.47 7.48
C SER A 98 18.16 -2.53 8.96
N ARG A 99 17.19 -2.24 9.82
CA ARG A 99 17.30 -2.29 11.28
C ARG A 99 16.84 -3.64 11.86
N ILE A 100 15.76 -4.20 11.30
CA ILE A 100 15.11 -5.42 11.81
C ILE A 100 15.00 -6.54 10.77
N ASN A 101 15.36 -6.28 9.52
CA ASN A 101 15.31 -7.25 8.41
C ASN A 101 16.67 -7.39 7.71
N ALA A 102 17.74 -7.58 8.48
CA ALA A 102 19.10 -7.63 7.94
C ALA A 102 19.32 -8.79 6.94
N THR A 103 18.60 -9.90 7.10
CA THR A 103 18.76 -11.12 6.29
C THR A 103 17.95 -11.07 4.99
N TYR A 104 16.72 -10.55 5.01
CA TYR A 104 15.80 -10.67 3.88
C TYR A 104 15.56 -9.37 3.12
N HIS A 105 15.98 -8.21 3.63
CA HIS A 105 15.66 -6.93 3.00
C HIS A 105 16.11 -6.85 1.53
N ALA A 106 17.28 -7.39 1.19
CA ALA A 106 17.82 -7.42 -0.17
C ALA A 106 17.78 -8.82 -0.82
N ASN A 107 17.03 -9.78 -0.24
CA ASN A 107 16.93 -11.13 -0.79
C ASN A 107 16.33 -11.09 -2.21
N PRO A 108 17.01 -11.65 -3.24
CA PRO A 108 16.56 -11.56 -4.64
C PRO A 108 15.19 -12.19 -4.88
N THR A 109 14.88 -13.31 -4.23
CA THR A 109 13.57 -13.99 -4.35
C THR A 109 12.46 -13.10 -3.80
N ARG A 110 12.64 -12.55 -2.59
CA ARG A 110 11.69 -11.60 -2.00
C ARG A 110 11.46 -10.38 -2.90
N LEU A 111 12.53 -9.82 -3.47
CA LEU A 111 12.43 -8.66 -4.36
C LEU A 111 11.69 -9.01 -5.66
N SER A 112 11.97 -10.17 -6.26
CA SER A 112 11.27 -10.64 -7.45
C SER A 112 9.78 -10.89 -7.17
N MET A 113 9.44 -11.48 -6.04
CA MET A 113 8.05 -11.68 -5.62
C MET A 113 7.35 -10.35 -5.33
N SER A 114 8.06 -9.37 -4.75
CA SER A 114 7.53 -8.01 -4.53
C SER A 114 7.24 -7.29 -5.85
N ASP A 115 8.11 -7.42 -6.84
CA ASP A 115 7.91 -6.89 -8.20
C ASP A 115 6.67 -7.51 -8.85
N THR A 116 6.52 -8.84 -8.76
CA THR A 116 5.35 -9.54 -9.30
C THR A 116 4.06 -9.06 -8.63
N LEU A 117 4.06 -8.92 -7.30
CA LEU A 117 2.92 -8.40 -6.54
C LEU A 117 2.59 -6.95 -6.94
N ALA A 118 3.61 -6.10 -7.06
CA ALA A 118 3.46 -4.70 -7.47
C ALA A 118 2.82 -4.58 -8.86
N ASN A 119 3.31 -5.35 -9.84
CA ASN A 119 2.78 -5.33 -11.20
C ASN A 119 1.35 -5.88 -11.28
N ALA A 120 1.03 -6.92 -10.51
CA ALA A 120 -0.32 -7.49 -10.46
C ALA A 120 -1.33 -6.48 -9.90
N ILE A 121 -1.00 -5.80 -8.80
CA ILE A 121 -1.89 -4.81 -8.18
C ILE A 121 -1.96 -3.54 -9.05
N GLN A 122 -0.83 -3.01 -9.54
CA GLN A 122 -0.80 -1.81 -10.40
C GLN A 122 -1.70 -2.00 -11.63
N SER A 123 -1.54 -3.13 -12.34
CA SER A 123 -2.34 -3.43 -13.53
C SER A 123 -3.84 -3.49 -13.22
N SER A 124 -4.21 -4.11 -12.10
CA SER A 124 -5.60 -4.22 -11.67
C SER A 124 -6.18 -2.85 -11.30
N LEU A 125 -5.42 -2.01 -10.61
CA LEU A 125 -5.82 -0.65 -10.25
C LEU A 125 -6.06 0.21 -11.50
N ILE A 126 -5.13 0.21 -12.45
CA ILE A 126 -5.24 1.02 -13.67
C ILE A 126 -6.43 0.56 -14.52
N ASN A 127 -6.60 -0.75 -14.69
CA ASN A 127 -7.72 -1.31 -15.47
C ASN A 127 -9.09 -0.97 -14.85
N ALA A 128 -9.20 -0.99 -13.53
CA ALA A 128 -10.47 -0.73 -12.85
C ALA A 128 -10.82 0.75 -12.75
N THR A 129 -9.82 1.62 -12.61
CA THR A 129 -10.03 3.05 -12.31
C THR A 129 -9.93 3.97 -13.52
N GLY A 130 -9.21 3.55 -14.57
CA GLY A 130 -8.82 4.41 -15.68
C GLY A 130 -7.89 5.56 -15.26
N ALA A 131 -7.29 5.51 -14.06
CA ALA A 131 -6.37 6.53 -13.58
C ALA A 131 -5.09 6.56 -14.42
N GLN A 132 -4.40 7.71 -14.42
CA GLN A 132 -3.10 7.80 -15.06
C GLN A 132 -2.14 6.78 -14.44
N ASN A 133 -1.51 5.96 -15.28
CA ASN A 133 -0.56 4.97 -14.85
C ASN A 133 0.82 5.61 -14.61
N GLN A 134 1.20 5.77 -13.35
CA GLN A 134 2.54 6.25 -12.95
C GLN A 134 3.55 5.10 -12.84
N GLY A 135 3.09 3.86 -13.01
CA GLY A 135 3.92 2.66 -13.09
C GLY A 135 4.33 2.05 -11.75
N VAL A 136 5.10 0.99 -11.85
CA VAL A 136 5.77 0.34 -10.73
C VAL A 136 7.16 0.94 -10.58
N LYS A 137 7.52 1.32 -9.35
CA LYS A 137 8.77 2.00 -9.02
C LYS A 137 9.48 1.28 -7.86
N ARG A 138 10.73 1.62 -7.65
CA ARG A 138 11.50 1.11 -6.52
C ARG A 138 11.90 2.25 -5.59
N GLN A 139 11.76 2.03 -4.27
CA GLN A 139 12.12 3.03 -3.27
C GLN A 139 12.53 2.36 -1.95
N THR A 140 13.29 3.07 -1.13
CA THR A 140 13.77 2.60 0.19
C THR A 140 12.84 2.99 1.35
N PHE A 141 11.53 2.91 1.16
CA PHE A 141 10.59 3.14 2.26
C PHE A 141 10.82 2.18 3.41
N ALA A 142 10.77 2.70 4.65
CA ALA A 142 11.07 1.93 5.85
C ALA A 142 10.21 0.66 5.95
N VAL A 143 8.91 0.76 5.74
CA VAL A 143 8.00 -0.39 5.81
C VAL A 143 8.32 -1.47 4.75
N LEU A 144 8.83 -1.09 3.58
CA LEU A 144 9.25 -2.04 2.54
C LEU A 144 10.62 -2.67 2.87
N ARG A 145 11.53 -1.90 3.47
CA ARG A 145 12.86 -2.35 3.86
C ARG A 145 12.81 -3.33 5.01
N GLU A 146 12.00 -3.04 6.01
CA GLU A 146 11.99 -3.76 7.29
C GLU A 146 11.07 -4.98 7.30
N THR A 147 10.17 -5.12 6.34
CA THR A 147 9.28 -6.28 6.20
C THR A 147 10.00 -7.46 5.55
N THR A 148 9.81 -8.67 6.08
CA THR A 148 10.45 -9.90 5.60
C THR A 148 9.71 -10.54 4.42
N ALA A 149 8.38 -10.43 4.37
CA ALA A 149 7.54 -10.91 3.27
C ALA A 149 7.72 -10.08 1.98
N PRO A 150 7.31 -10.58 0.81
CA PRO A 150 7.08 -9.75 -0.37
C PRO A 150 6.21 -8.55 -0.02
N ALA A 151 6.68 -7.34 -0.34
CA ALA A 151 6.11 -6.11 0.19
C ALA A 151 5.94 -5.03 -0.88
N VAL A 152 4.79 -4.36 -0.87
CA VAL A 152 4.47 -3.23 -1.75
C VAL A 152 3.84 -2.08 -0.97
N LEU A 153 4.02 -0.86 -1.50
CA LEU A 153 3.34 0.34 -1.05
C LEU A 153 2.59 0.95 -2.24
N LEU A 154 1.32 1.18 -2.03
CA LEU A 154 0.40 1.71 -3.04
C LEU A 154 0.18 3.19 -2.80
N GLU A 155 0.38 4.02 -3.81
CA GLU A 155 -0.01 5.42 -3.86
C GLU A 155 -1.23 5.55 -4.78
N LEU A 156 -2.42 5.65 -4.21
CA LEU A 156 -3.70 5.45 -4.89
C LEU A 156 -4.24 6.72 -5.57
N GLY A 157 -3.43 7.74 -5.70
CA GLY A 157 -3.75 9.04 -6.28
C GLY A 157 -3.03 10.15 -5.53
N PHE A 158 -3.20 11.40 -5.97
CA PHE A 158 -2.58 12.57 -5.35
C PHE A 158 -3.63 13.42 -4.64
N LEU A 159 -3.57 13.49 -3.31
CA LEU A 159 -4.50 14.29 -2.51
C LEU A 159 -4.37 15.79 -2.77
N SER A 160 -3.20 16.24 -3.25
CA SER A 160 -2.95 17.62 -3.69
C SER A 160 -3.68 18.01 -4.99
N ASN A 161 -4.17 17.03 -5.76
CA ASN A 161 -4.96 17.25 -6.96
C ASN A 161 -6.45 17.33 -6.59
N PRO A 162 -7.16 18.46 -6.89
CA PRO A 162 -8.55 18.64 -6.43
C PRO A 162 -9.53 17.62 -7.03
N GLN A 163 -9.28 17.15 -8.26
CA GLN A 163 -10.15 16.17 -8.92
C GLN A 163 -9.94 14.78 -8.32
N GLU A 164 -8.68 14.39 -8.06
CA GLU A 164 -8.38 13.12 -7.40
C GLU A 164 -8.84 13.13 -5.94
N ALA A 165 -8.62 14.22 -5.20
CA ALA A 165 -9.11 14.38 -3.83
C ALA A 165 -10.64 14.20 -3.74
N ALA A 166 -11.39 14.86 -4.63
CA ALA A 166 -12.83 14.72 -4.68
C ALA A 166 -13.24 13.25 -4.94
N ARG A 167 -12.59 12.58 -5.89
CA ARG A 167 -12.87 11.18 -6.24
C ARG A 167 -12.51 10.21 -5.12
N LEU A 168 -11.31 10.35 -4.54
CA LEU A 168 -10.82 9.54 -3.42
C LEU A 168 -11.73 9.61 -2.19
N ASN A 169 -12.39 10.75 -1.99
CA ASN A 169 -13.31 10.96 -0.87
C ASN A 169 -14.72 10.38 -1.10
N THR A 170 -14.95 9.66 -2.19
CA THR A 170 -16.22 8.98 -2.45
C THR A 170 -16.18 7.52 -2.08
N SER A 171 -17.25 7.01 -1.45
CA SER A 171 -17.38 5.58 -1.13
C SER A 171 -17.30 4.70 -2.37
N ALA A 172 -17.86 5.13 -3.49
CA ALA A 172 -17.86 4.39 -4.76
C ALA A 172 -16.44 4.19 -5.31
N TYR A 173 -15.61 5.23 -5.28
CA TYR A 173 -14.23 5.11 -5.77
C TYR A 173 -13.35 4.29 -4.82
N GLN A 174 -13.51 4.45 -3.50
CA GLN A 174 -12.83 3.61 -2.51
C GLN A 174 -13.20 2.12 -2.69
N GLU A 175 -14.45 1.83 -3.03
CA GLU A 175 -14.90 0.48 -3.35
C GLU A 175 -14.24 -0.06 -4.63
N THR A 176 -14.14 0.76 -5.67
CA THR A 176 -13.42 0.41 -6.91
C THR A 176 -11.95 0.10 -6.64
N LEU A 177 -11.27 0.94 -5.85
CA LEU A 177 -9.87 0.74 -5.45
C LEU A 177 -9.72 -0.57 -4.65
N ALA A 178 -10.61 -0.82 -3.69
CA ALA A 178 -10.55 -2.03 -2.88
C ALA A 178 -10.75 -3.30 -3.73
N ASN A 179 -11.71 -3.31 -4.64
CA ASN A 179 -11.93 -4.42 -5.58
C ASN A 179 -10.70 -4.67 -6.45
N ALA A 180 -10.07 -3.60 -6.94
CA ALA A 180 -8.87 -3.70 -7.78
C ALA A 180 -7.66 -4.24 -7.01
N ILE A 181 -7.46 -3.81 -5.75
CA ILE A 181 -6.39 -4.33 -4.89
C ILE A 181 -6.59 -5.83 -4.65
N VAL A 182 -7.81 -6.24 -4.29
CA VAL A 182 -8.16 -7.66 -4.10
C VAL A 182 -7.90 -8.47 -5.37
N ALA A 183 -8.34 -7.98 -6.54
CA ALA A 183 -8.11 -8.66 -7.81
C ALA A 183 -6.61 -8.81 -8.11
N GLY A 184 -5.80 -7.78 -7.82
CA GLY A 184 -4.35 -7.83 -7.98
C GLY A 184 -3.68 -8.83 -7.05
N ILE A 185 -4.10 -8.89 -5.79
CA ILE A 185 -3.63 -9.89 -4.81
C ILE A 185 -3.97 -11.31 -5.28
N LYS A 186 -5.20 -11.55 -5.70
CA LYS A 186 -5.62 -12.87 -6.23
C LYS A 186 -4.81 -13.28 -7.47
N ARG A 187 -4.56 -12.33 -8.38
CA ARG A 187 -3.72 -12.56 -9.55
C ARG A 187 -2.28 -12.94 -9.15
N TYR A 188 -1.72 -12.28 -8.14
CA TYR A 188 -0.40 -12.65 -7.61
C TYR A 188 -0.38 -14.09 -7.13
N TYR A 189 -1.34 -14.51 -6.30
CA TYR A 189 -1.40 -15.88 -5.81
C TYR A 189 -1.59 -16.91 -6.93
N SER A 190 -2.32 -16.57 -7.99
CA SER A 190 -2.50 -17.48 -9.14
C SER A 190 -1.23 -17.75 -9.94
N ILE A 191 -0.17 -16.97 -9.73
CA ILE A 191 1.14 -17.17 -10.38
C ILE A 191 1.98 -18.18 -9.58
N TYR A 192 1.78 -18.28 -8.27
CA TYR A 192 2.60 -19.08 -7.37
C TYR A 192 1.90 -20.36 -6.84
N ASN A 193 0.61 -20.51 -7.14
CA ASN A 193 -0.19 -21.72 -6.88
C ASN A 193 -0.50 -22.42 -8.19
#